data_3405a4310ee2a4053dc9aab8dee87afc
#
_entry.id   3405a4310ee2a4053dc9aab8dee87afc
#
_cell.length_a   1.000
_cell.length_b   1.000
_cell.length_c   1.000
_cell.angle_alpha   90.00
_cell.angle_beta   90.00
_cell.angle_gamma   90.00
#
_symmetry.space_group_name_H-M   'P 1'
#
loop_
_entity.id
_entity.type
_entity.pdbx_description
1 polymer ?
#
loop_
_entity_poly.entity_id
_entity_poly.type
_entity_poly.pdbx_seq_one_letter_code
_entity_poly.pdbx_strand_id
1 'polypeptide(L)'
;MRADLDKEPREIAAMFDGVAGRYDRTNTVLSAGLDRSWRRATRRALELHPGDRVLDLAAGTGVSTEELAYSGADTVGVDISLGMLRAGRTSRPTIRLLAGDALALPFRDGVFDAVTISFGLRNVHDTGAALRELARVTRPGGRLVVCEFSHPTFAPFRAVYLEYLMRALPPVARRVASNPEAYVYLAESIRAWPDQAGLAAALVAAGWRDVAWRNLTGGVVALHRARRADGPPSVADPASRS
;
A
#
# COMPACT_ATOMS: atom_id res chain seq x y z
N MET A 1 -14.94 10.40 12.28
CA MET A 1 -15.47 9.03 12.19
C MET A 1 -14.27 8.08 12.11
N ARG A 2 -14.24 7.05 12.91
CA ARG A 2 -13.19 6.01 12.95
C ARG A 2 -13.71 4.79 12.17
N ALA A 3 -12.89 4.19 11.31
CA ALA A 3 -13.19 2.88 10.73
C ALA A 3 -12.90 1.79 11.77
N ASP A 4 -13.59 0.68 11.68
CA ASP A 4 -13.33 -0.51 12.49
C ASP A 4 -12.29 -1.43 11.81
N LEU A 5 -11.75 -2.40 12.55
CA LEU A 5 -10.81 -3.39 12.01
C LEU A 5 -11.45 -4.38 11.02
N ASP A 6 -12.78 -4.40 10.95
CA ASP A 6 -13.53 -5.11 9.89
C ASP A 6 -13.34 -4.49 8.51
N LYS A 7 -12.82 -3.26 8.46
CA LYS A 7 -12.36 -2.55 7.25
C LYS A 7 -13.44 -2.43 6.18
N GLU A 8 -14.66 -2.15 6.57
CA GLU A 8 -15.75 -1.88 5.64
C GLU A 8 -15.35 -0.77 4.64
N PRO A 9 -15.42 -1.01 3.31
CA PRO A 9 -14.88 -0.07 2.31
C PRO A 9 -15.46 1.34 2.43
N ARG A 10 -16.74 1.47 2.78
CA ARG A 10 -17.40 2.78 2.95
C ARG A 10 -16.88 3.54 4.16
N GLU A 11 -16.58 2.85 5.26
CA GLU A 11 -16.05 3.47 6.48
C GLU A 11 -14.59 3.92 6.27
N ILE A 12 -13.80 3.08 5.61
CA ILE A 12 -12.43 3.40 5.22
C ILE A 12 -12.42 4.64 4.32
N ALA A 13 -13.24 4.67 3.27
CA ALA A 13 -13.34 5.82 2.37
C ALA A 13 -13.75 7.09 3.13
N ALA A 14 -14.79 7.04 3.96
CA ALA A 14 -15.27 8.18 4.75
C ALA A 14 -14.22 8.69 5.76
N MET A 15 -13.46 7.80 6.39
CA MET A 15 -12.38 8.17 7.29
C MET A 15 -11.28 8.95 6.55
N PHE A 16 -10.86 8.47 5.38
CA PHE A 16 -9.84 9.14 4.56
C PHE A 16 -10.37 10.43 3.93
N ASP A 17 -11.62 10.51 3.51
CA ASP A 17 -12.26 11.74 3.04
C ASP A 17 -12.15 12.85 4.09
N GLY A 18 -12.35 12.52 5.37
CA GLY A 18 -12.28 13.45 6.49
C GLY A 18 -10.89 14.04 6.77
N VAL A 19 -9.83 13.46 6.24
CA VAL A 19 -8.43 13.91 6.47
C VAL A 19 -7.74 14.42 5.20
N ALA A 20 -8.36 14.29 4.03
CA ALA A 20 -7.74 14.51 2.72
C ALA A 20 -7.03 15.86 2.57
N GLY A 21 -7.60 16.95 3.07
CA GLY A 21 -7.06 18.30 2.90
C GLY A 21 -5.71 18.56 3.58
N ARG A 22 -5.32 17.78 4.58
CA ARG A 22 -4.05 17.94 5.33
C ARG A 22 -3.23 16.64 5.36
N TYR A 23 -3.68 15.61 4.68
CA TYR A 23 -3.15 14.26 4.77
C TYR A 23 -1.65 14.19 4.50
N ASP A 24 -1.20 14.71 3.36
CA ASP A 24 0.20 14.65 2.95
C ASP A 24 1.12 15.35 3.97
N ARG A 25 0.73 16.55 4.41
CA ARG A 25 1.49 17.34 5.39
C ARG A 25 1.56 16.62 6.73
N THR A 26 0.44 16.09 7.19
CA THR A 26 0.38 15.38 8.48
C THR A 26 1.25 14.13 8.46
N ASN A 27 1.19 13.32 7.39
CA ASN A 27 2.02 12.13 7.24
C ASN A 27 3.51 12.48 7.19
N THR A 28 3.89 13.54 6.47
CA THR A 28 5.29 13.98 6.43
C THR A 28 5.80 14.41 7.82
N VAL A 29 4.98 15.12 8.60
CA VAL A 29 5.34 15.51 9.96
C VAL A 29 5.46 14.29 10.88
N LEU A 30 4.48 13.40 10.87
CA LEU A 30 4.45 12.21 11.74
C LEU A 30 5.52 11.18 11.38
N SER A 31 5.91 11.10 10.12
CA SER A 31 7.02 10.25 9.66
C SER A 31 8.38 10.93 9.77
N ALA A 32 8.46 12.17 10.30
CA ALA A 32 9.66 13.00 10.27
C ALA A 32 10.31 13.09 8.86
N GLY A 33 9.48 13.11 7.80
CA GLY A 33 9.91 13.18 6.40
C GLY A 33 10.41 11.86 5.80
N LEU A 34 10.40 10.75 6.55
CA LEU A 34 10.83 9.43 6.08
C LEU A 34 9.94 8.89 4.95
N ASP A 35 8.67 9.31 4.91
CA ASP A 35 7.72 8.96 3.86
C ASP A 35 8.24 9.23 2.44
N ARG A 36 9.01 10.31 2.25
CA ARG A 36 9.68 10.63 0.98
C ARG A 36 10.75 9.61 0.61
N SER A 37 11.50 9.14 1.60
CA SER A 37 12.55 8.13 1.37
C SER A 37 11.95 6.77 1.03
N TRP A 38 10.83 6.41 1.65
CA TRP A 38 10.09 5.18 1.38
C TRP A 38 9.50 5.18 -0.03
N ARG A 39 8.87 6.28 -0.47
CA ARG A 39 8.38 6.42 -1.85
C ARG A 39 9.49 6.27 -2.90
N ARG A 40 10.64 6.92 -2.68
CA ARG A 40 11.81 6.75 -3.54
C ARG A 40 12.33 5.31 -3.55
N ALA A 41 12.29 4.63 -2.40
CA ALA A 41 12.66 3.23 -2.32
C ALA A 41 11.69 2.33 -3.10
N THR A 42 10.38 2.61 -3.04
CA THR A 42 9.34 1.93 -3.84
C THR A 42 9.58 2.10 -5.33
N ARG A 43 9.77 3.34 -5.80
CA ARG A 43 10.08 3.62 -7.22
C ARG A 43 11.33 2.86 -7.70
N ARG A 44 12.41 2.88 -6.91
CA ARG A 44 13.64 2.15 -7.27
C ARG A 44 13.44 0.63 -7.31
N ALA A 45 12.63 0.08 -6.40
CA ALA A 45 12.38 -1.35 -6.33
C ALA A 45 11.48 -1.86 -7.46
N LEU A 46 10.67 -0.99 -8.05
CA LEU A 46 9.85 -1.29 -9.22
C LEU A 46 10.70 -1.39 -10.50
N GLU A 47 11.93 -0.87 -10.53
CA GLU A 47 12.82 -0.93 -11.70
C GLU A 47 12.12 -0.46 -12.98
N LEU A 48 11.42 0.69 -12.90
CA LEU A 48 10.58 1.21 -13.98
C LEU A 48 11.41 1.74 -15.15
N HIS A 49 10.90 1.52 -16.36
CA HIS A 49 11.43 2.08 -17.60
C HIS A 49 10.46 3.11 -18.19
N PRO A 50 10.96 4.06 -18.99
CA PRO A 50 10.10 4.95 -19.76
C PRO A 50 9.12 4.16 -20.62
N GLY A 51 7.82 4.52 -20.52
CA GLY A 51 6.75 3.84 -21.24
C GLY A 51 6.13 2.63 -20.54
N ASP A 52 6.69 2.14 -19.41
CA ASP A 52 6.02 1.13 -18.59
C ASP A 52 4.66 1.66 -18.13
N ARG A 53 3.62 0.83 -18.19
CA ARG A 53 2.30 1.12 -17.61
C ARG A 53 2.29 0.72 -16.15
N VAL A 54 2.04 1.67 -15.27
CA VAL A 54 2.14 1.46 -13.83
C VAL A 54 0.84 1.81 -13.12
N LEU A 55 0.34 0.88 -12.31
CA LEU A 55 -0.77 1.11 -11.39
C LEU A 55 -0.22 1.39 -9.99
N ASP A 56 -0.66 2.49 -9.40
CA ASP A 56 -0.50 2.82 -7.99
C ASP A 56 -1.86 2.64 -7.29
N LEU A 57 -2.04 1.56 -6.55
CA LEU A 57 -3.28 1.26 -5.83
C LEU A 57 -3.25 1.89 -4.43
N ALA A 58 -4.41 2.38 -3.97
CA ALA A 58 -4.56 3.20 -2.78
C ALA A 58 -3.69 4.47 -2.88
N ALA A 59 -3.76 5.12 -4.03
CA ALA A 59 -2.92 6.27 -4.38
C ALA A 59 -3.18 7.52 -3.52
N GLY A 60 -4.32 7.60 -2.86
CA GLY A 60 -4.71 8.73 -2.04
C GLY A 60 -4.74 10.03 -2.86
N THR A 61 -3.92 10.98 -2.44
CA THR A 61 -3.74 12.27 -3.15
C THR A 61 -2.79 12.19 -4.35
N GLY A 62 -2.25 11.01 -4.68
CA GLY A 62 -1.36 10.80 -5.83
C GLY A 62 0.11 11.17 -5.61
N VAL A 63 0.56 11.39 -4.36
CA VAL A 63 1.98 11.70 -4.07
C VAL A 63 2.90 10.57 -4.52
N SER A 64 2.51 9.31 -4.30
CA SER A 64 3.28 8.15 -4.74
C SER A 64 3.20 8.00 -6.26
N THR A 65 2.04 8.20 -6.86
CA THR A 65 1.85 8.17 -8.32
C THR A 65 2.74 9.21 -9.02
N GLU A 66 2.84 10.43 -8.47
CA GLU A 66 3.74 11.48 -8.96
C GLU A 66 5.22 11.06 -8.86
N GLU A 67 5.63 10.50 -7.72
CA GLU A 67 7.00 9.98 -7.56
C GLU A 67 7.33 8.89 -8.59
N LEU A 68 6.38 8.01 -8.92
CA LEU A 68 6.55 6.98 -9.94
C LEU A 68 6.69 7.57 -11.35
N ALA A 69 5.94 8.63 -11.66
CA ALA A 69 5.98 9.30 -12.96
C ALA A 69 7.35 9.92 -13.29
N TYR A 70 8.18 10.22 -12.29
CA TYR A 70 9.57 10.68 -12.52
C TYR A 70 10.47 9.65 -13.21
N SER A 71 10.05 8.39 -13.34
CA SER A 71 10.75 7.37 -14.13
C SER A 71 10.46 7.46 -15.64
N GLY A 72 9.55 8.32 -16.08
CA GLY A 72 9.04 8.34 -17.45
C GLY A 72 7.98 7.27 -17.75
N ALA A 73 7.52 6.55 -16.73
CA ALA A 73 6.46 5.56 -16.86
C ALA A 73 5.08 6.22 -17.00
N ASP A 74 4.16 5.51 -17.66
CA ASP A 74 2.77 5.88 -17.80
C ASP A 74 1.99 5.44 -16.56
N THR A 75 1.79 6.35 -15.60
CA THR A 75 1.26 6.04 -14.28
C THR A 75 -0.22 6.38 -14.14
N VAL A 76 -0.96 5.54 -13.43
CA VAL A 76 -2.33 5.80 -12.99
C VAL A 76 -2.48 5.44 -11.52
N GLY A 77 -3.03 6.36 -10.72
CA GLY A 77 -3.39 6.11 -9.32
C GLY A 77 -4.86 5.73 -9.21
N VAL A 78 -5.15 4.73 -8.39
CA VAL A 78 -6.52 4.30 -8.08
C VAL A 78 -6.74 4.35 -6.57
N ASP A 79 -7.86 4.93 -6.16
CA ASP A 79 -8.26 4.99 -4.75
C ASP A 79 -9.77 4.87 -4.60
N ILE A 80 -10.23 4.38 -3.45
CA ILE A 80 -11.64 4.28 -3.13
C ILE A 80 -12.19 5.60 -2.57
N SER A 81 -11.34 6.45 -1.96
CA SER A 81 -11.70 7.72 -1.35
C SER A 81 -11.83 8.84 -2.40
N LEU A 82 -13.05 9.29 -2.63
CA LEU A 82 -13.30 10.40 -3.54
C LEU A 82 -12.74 11.72 -3.03
N GLY A 83 -12.70 11.92 -1.71
CA GLY A 83 -12.10 13.10 -1.09
C GLY A 83 -10.60 13.20 -1.34
N MET A 84 -9.88 12.07 -1.19
CA MET A 84 -8.46 11.98 -1.52
C MET A 84 -8.19 12.30 -3.00
N LEU A 85 -8.95 11.68 -3.90
CA LEU A 85 -8.82 11.91 -5.35
C LEU A 85 -9.07 13.35 -5.73
N ARG A 86 -10.08 14.02 -5.13
CA ARG A 86 -10.36 15.45 -5.36
C ARG A 86 -9.21 16.34 -4.89
N ALA A 87 -8.70 16.08 -3.67
CA ALA A 87 -7.55 16.82 -3.15
C ALA A 87 -6.30 16.60 -4.04
N GLY A 88 -6.10 15.37 -4.51
CA GLY A 88 -5.01 15.01 -5.43
C GLY A 88 -5.12 15.74 -6.77
N ARG A 89 -6.29 15.75 -7.40
CA ARG A 89 -6.52 16.47 -8.67
C ARG A 89 -6.25 17.97 -8.55
N THR A 90 -6.56 18.56 -7.41
CA THR A 90 -6.27 19.98 -7.15
C THR A 90 -4.78 20.24 -6.99
N SER A 91 -4.07 19.39 -6.24
CA SER A 91 -2.65 19.61 -5.93
C SER A 91 -1.69 19.07 -7.00
N ARG A 92 -2.13 18.08 -7.80
CA ARG A 92 -1.35 17.37 -8.83
C ARG A 92 -2.16 17.18 -10.11
N PRO A 93 -2.49 18.25 -10.85
CA PRO A 93 -3.43 18.21 -11.98
C PRO A 93 -2.92 17.38 -13.16
N THR A 94 -1.62 17.10 -13.23
CA THR A 94 -1.00 16.29 -14.30
C THR A 94 -1.06 14.79 -14.03
N ILE A 95 -1.37 14.37 -12.79
CA ILE A 95 -1.42 12.95 -12.42
C ILE A 95 -2.81 12.38 -12.67
N ARG A 96 -2.86 11.24 -13.33
CA ARG A 96 -4.12 10.52 -13.58
C ARG A 96 -4.55 9.78 -12.34
N LEU A 97 -5.70 10.19 -11.78
CA LEU A 97 -6.32 9.60 -10.61
C LEU A 97 -7.74 9.12 -10.95
N LEU A 98 -8.04 7.87 -10.63
CA LEU A 98 -9.33 7.21 -10.87
C LEU A 98 -9.91 6.67 -9.56
N ALA A 99 -11.23 6.67 -9.48
CA ALA A 99 -11.94 5.97 -8.42
C ALA A 99 -12.02 4.48 -8.75
N GLY A 100 -11.76 3.62 -7.76
CA GLY A 100 -11.86 2.17 -7.93
C GLY A 100 -11.72 1.42 -6.62
N ASP A 101 -12.28 0.21 -6.61
CA ASP A 101 -12.16 -0.73 -5.51
C ASP A 101 -10.96 -1.66 -5.77
N ALA A 102 -10.14 -1.89 -4.74
CA ALA A 102 -9.00 -2.80 -4.77
C ALA A 102 -9.40 -4.25 -5.11
N LEU A 103 -10.65 -4.64 -4.84
CA LEU A 103 -11.18 -5.97 -5.11
C LEU A 103 -11.79 -6.13 -6.51
N ALA A 104 -12.02 -5.02 -7.23
CA ALA A 104 -12.65 -5.00 -8.55
C ALA A 104 -12.10 -3.82 -9.37
N LEU A 105 -10.87 -3.93 -9.84
CA LEU A 105 -10.19 -2.86 -10.58
C LEU A 105 -10.78 -2.71 -11.99
N PRO A 106 -11.05 -1.47 -12.47
CA PRO A 106 -11.70 -1.23 -13.75
C PRO A 106 -10.73 -1.35 -14.95
N PHE A 107 -9.91 -2.40 -14.92
CA PHE A 107 -8.90 -2.67 -15.97
C PHE A 107 -9.00 -4.10 -16.48
N ARG A 108 -8.60 -4.30 -17.73
CA ARG A 108 -8.46 -5.63 -18.34
C ARG A 108 -7.29 -6.38 -17.71
N ASP A 109 -7.30 -7.71 -17.91
CA ASP A 109 -6.19 -8.57 -17.48
C ASP A 109 -4.90 -8.19 -18.18
N GLY A 110 -3.80 -8.21 -17.44
CA GLY A 110 -2.46 -8.06 -17.97
C GLY A 110 -2.13 -6.69 -18.61
N VAL A 111 -2.82 -5.62 -18.19
CA VAL A 111 -2.59 -4.27 -18.75
C VAL A 111 -1.29 -3.64 -18.24
N PHE A 112 -0.90 -3.90 -16.99
CA PHE A 112 0.20 -3.20 -16.33
C PHE A 112 1.51 -3.97 -16.37
N ASP A 113 2.61 -3.27 -16.62
CA ASP A 113 3.98 -3.77 -16.53
C ASP A 113 4.44 -3.86 -15.08
N ALA A 114 3.93 -2.97 -14.24
CA ALA A 114 4.20 -2.94 -12.82
C ALA A 114 3.00 -2.41 -12.03
N VAL A 115 2.84 -2.90 -10.81
CA VAL A 115 1.81 -2.44 -9.87
C VAL A 115 2.43 -2.19 -8.51
N THR A 116 1.88 -1.24 -7.76
CA THR A 116 2.32 -0.96 -6.39
C THR A 116 1.14 -0.61 -5.51
N ILE A 117 1.30 -0.87 -4.22
CA ILE A 117 0.43 -0.37 -3.17
C ILE A 117 1.29 0.07 -1.99
N SER A 118 1.10 1.33 -1.56
CA SER A 118 1.89 1.92 -0.47
C SER A 118 0.98 2.38 0.65
N PHE A 119 1.15 1.80 1.85
CA PHE A 119 0.40 2.14 3.09
C PHE A 119 -1.12 2.01 2.99
N GLY A 120 -1.60 1.21 2.02
CA GLY A 120 -3.01 1.01 1.75
C GLY A 120 -3.50 -0.42 1.96
N LEU A 121 -2.61 -1.42 1.78
CA LEU A 121 -3.01 -2.83 1.76
C LEU A 121 -3.62 -3.31 3.10
N ARG A 122 -3.11 -2.81 4.22
CA ARG A 122 -3.64 -3.14 5.56
C ARG A 122 -5.08 -2.64 5.78
N ASN A 123 -5.55 -1.69 4.96
CA ASN A 123 -6.90 -1.12 5.04
C ASN A 123 -7.90 -1.86 4.16
N VAL A 124 -7.44 -2.79 3.31
CA VAL A 124 -8.31 -3.60 2.46
C VAL A 124 -8.87 -4.75 3.27
N HIS A 125 -10.18 -4.96 3.20
CA HIS A 125 -10.88 -5.94 4.00
C HIS A 125 -10.50 -7.39 3.63
N ASP A 126 -10.30 -7.69 2.35
CA ASP A 126 -9.75 -8.96 1.86
C ASP A 126 -8.42 -8.71 1.14
N THR A 127 -7.34 -8.80 1.91
CA THR A 127 -5.97 -8.65 1.41
C THR A 127 -5.64 -9.66 0.32
N GLY A 128 -6.10 -10.91 0.47
CA GLY A 128 -5.84 -11.98 -0.50
C GLY A 128 -6.54 -11.71 -1.83
N ALA A 129 -7.80 -11.28 -1.81
CA ALA A 129 -8.54 -10.90 -3.01
C ALA A 129 -7.88 -9.71 -3.73
N ALA A 130 -7.48 -8.68 -2.99
CA ALA A 130 -6.78 -7.53 -3.57
C ALA A 130 -5.44 -7.92 -4.23
N LEU A 131 -4.67 -8.80 -3.59
CA LEU A 131 -3.42 -9.29 -4.17
C LEU A 131 -3.64 -10.14 -5.43
N ARG A 132 -4.72 -10.93 -5.48
CA ARG A 132 -5.12 -11.66 -6.70
C ARG A 132 -5.61 -10.70 -7.80
N GLU A 133 -6.35 -9.66 -7.44
CA GLU A 133 -6.82 -8.66 -8.38
C GLU A 133 -5.65 -7.84 -8.97
N LEU A 134 -4.67 -7.47 -8.15
CA LEU A 134 -3.41 -6.90 -8.64
C LEU A 134 -2.68 -7.86 -9.59
N ALA A 135 -2.65 -9.17 -9.29
CA ALA A 135 -2.08 -10.16 -10.19
C ALA A 135 -2.85 -10.26 -11.51
N ARG A 136 -4.18 -10.20 -11.49
CA ARG A 136 -5.02 -10.22 -12.68
C ARG A 136 -4.66 -9.09 -13.66
N VAL A 137 -4.58 -7.87 -13.15
CA VAL A 137 -4.33 -6.68 -14.00
C VAL A 137 -2.86 -6.52 -14.42
N THR A 138 -1.94 -7.23 -13.77
CA THR A 138 -0.51 -7.21 -14.10
C THR A 138 -0.23 -8.24 -15.21
N ARG A 139 0.60 -7.93 -16.20
CA ARG A 139 1.01 -8.89 -17.22
C ARG A 139 1.87 -10.01 -16.65
N PRO A 140 1.94 -11.20 -17.29
CA PRO A 140 2.89 -12.25 -16.92
C PRO A 140 4.32 -11.69 -16.80
N GLY A 141 5.07 -12.09 -15.76
CA GLY A 141 6.39 -11.56 -15.45
C GLY A 141 6.42 -10.11 -14.97
N GLY A 142 5.28 -9.41 -14.94
CA GLY A 142 5.16 -8.04 -14.42
C GLY A 142 5.50 -7.94 -12.93
N ARG A 143 5.79 -6.74 -12.46
CA ARG A 143 6.39 -6.47 -11.14
C ARG A 143 5.35 -5.96 -10.16
N LEU A 144 5.46 -6.42 -8.90
CA LEU A 144 4.74 -5.86 -7.76
C LEU A 144 5.72 -5.33 -6.73
N VAL A 145 5.40 -4.17 -6.17
CA VAL A 145 6.03 -3.68 -4.94
C VAL A 145 4.94 -3.29 -3.95
N VAL A 146 5.00 -3.86 -2.75
CA VAL A 146 4.18 -3.47 -1.59
C VAL A 146 5.08 -2.75 -0.60
N CYS A 147 4.76 -1.50 -0.28
CA CYS A 147 5.40 -0.73 0.78
C CYS A 147 4.42 -0.55 1.92
N GLU A 148 4.64 -1.22 3.05
CA GLU A 148 3.66 -1.21 4.15
C GLU A 148 4.37 -1.20 5.51
N PHE A 149 3.66 -0.71 6.53
CA PHE A 149 4.11 -0.86 7.91
C PHE A 149 4.33 -2.32 8.24
N SER A 150 5.27 -2.57 9.14
CA SER A 150 5.65 -3.90 9.56
C SER A 150 6.18 -3.89 10.99
N HIS A 151 6.76 -4.99 11.41
CA HIS A 151 7.27 -5.14 12.75
C HIS A 151 8.80 -5.04 12.77
N PRO A 152 9.41 -4.12 13.57
CA PRO A 152 10.85 -4.09 13.75
C PRO A 152 11.41 -5.45 14.17
N THR A 153 12.52 -5.86 13.54
CA THR A 153 13.10 -7.18 13.77
C THR A 153 13.96 -7.25 15.03
N PHE A 154 14.51 -6.10 15.47
CA PHE A 154 15.27 -6.00 16.72
C PHE A 154 14.32 -5.84 17.91
N ALA A 155 14.23 -6.85 18.77
CA ALA A 155 13.22 -6.93 19.84
C ALA A 155 13.16 -5.71 20.79
N PRO A 156 14.26 -5.13 21.28
CA PRO A 156 14.21 -3.92 22.12
C PRO A 156 13.60 -2.72 21.36
N PHE A 157 13.98 -2.51 20.11
CA PHE A 157 13.42 -1.44 19.29
C PHE A 157 11.94 -1.67 19.00
N ARG A 158 11.52 -2.91 18.73
CA ARG A 158 10.12 -3.26 18.55
C ARG A 158 9.26 -2.93 19.76
N ALA A 159 9.74 -3.21 20.98
CA ALA A 159 9.02 -2.87 22.21
C ALA A 159 8.81 -1.36 22.35
N VAL A 160 9.87 -0.55 22.13
CA VAL A 160 9.82 0.91 22.17
C VAL A 160 8.89 1.45 21.07
N TYR A 161 8.98 0.91 19.86
CA TYR A 161 8.14 1.34 18.73
C TYR A 161 6.65 1.06 18.96
N LEU A 162 6.30 -0.12 19.47
CA LEU A 162 4.91 -0.45 19.80
C LEU A 162 4.37 0.43 20.94
N GLU A 163 5.19 0.71 21.95
CA GLU A 163 4.81 1.63 23.02
C GLU A 163 4.60 3.05 22.48
N TYR A 164 5.46 3.53 21.59
CA TYR A 164 5.28 4.80 20.90
C TYR A 164 3.97 4.85 20.13
N LEU A 165 3.67 3.84 19.32
CA LEU A 165 2.43 3.77 18.53
C LEU A 165 1.18 3.81 19.42
N MET A 166 1.20 3.08 20.53
CA MET A 166 0.00 2.93 21.37
C MET A 166 -0.18 4.07 22.36
N ARG A 167 0.91 4.66 22.88
CA ARG A 167 0.86 5.66 23.95
C ARG A 167 1.20 7.07 23.54
N ALA A 168 2.18 7.26 22.64
CA ALA A 168 2.67 8.58 22.28
C ALA A 168 2.01 9.14 21.01
N LEU A 169 1.74 8.31 20.00
CA LEU A 169 1.15 8.75 18.74
C LEU A 169 -0.25 9.36 18.90
N PRO A 170 -1.21 8.77 19.65
CA PRO A 170 -2.54 9.34 19.80
C PRO A 170 -2.57 10.77 20.40
N PRO A 171 -1.84 11.11 21.48
CA PRO A 171 -1.82 12.47 22.01
C PRO A 171 -1.12 13.47 21.08
N VAL A 172 -0.11 13.05 20.33
CA VAL A 172 0.54 13.90 19.31
C VAL A 172 -0.44 14.15 18.17
N ALA A 173 -1.11 13.13 17.67
CA ALA A 173 -2.10 13.24 16.60
C ALA A 173 -3.25 14.19 16.99
N ARG A 174 -3.70 14.17 18.24
CA ARG A 174 -4.74 15.11 18.74
C ARG A 174 -4.35 16.58 18.62
N ARG A 175 -3.05 16.90 18.57
CA ARG A 175 -2.56 18.30 18.43
C ARG A 175 -2.36 18.74 16.97
N VAL A 176 -2.07 17.80 16.08
CA VAL A 176 -1.64 18.13 14.70
C VAL A 176 -2.60 17.64 13.61
N ALA A 177 -3.42 16.64 13.90
CA ALA A 177 -4.31 16.02 12.92
C ALA A 177 -5.72 16.58 12.95
N SER A 178 -6.37 16.67 11.79
CA SER A 178 -7.78 17.06 11.66
C SER A 178 -8.74 15.97 12.18
N ASN A 179 -8.33 14.69 12.17
CA ASN A 179 -9.08 13.56 12.72
C ASN A 179 -8.14 12.66 13.55
N PRO A 180 -8.03 12.89 14.87
CA PRO A 180 -7.18 12.08 15.74
C PRO A 180 -7.55 10.59 15.79
N GLU A 181 -8.82 10.24 15.60
CA GLU A 181 -9.30 8.87 15.63
C GLU A 181 -8.71 8.02 14.49
N ALA A 182 -8.41 8.64 13.33
CA ALA A 182 -7.73 7.96 12.23
C ALA A 182 -6.32 7.47 12.62
N TYR A 183 -5.67 8.12 13.60
CA TYR A 183 -4.33 7.71 14.07
C TYR A 183 -4.39 6.64 15.16
N VAL A 184 -5.49 6.57 15.91
CA VAL A 184 -5.78 5.43 16.78
C VAL A 184 -5.98 4.18 15.91
N TYR A 185 -6.81 4.30 14.86
CA TYR A 185 -6.99 3.23 13.87
C TYR A 185 -5.65 2.84 13.21
N LEU A 186 -4.80 3.82 12.85
CA LEU A 186 -3.46 3.56 12.30
C LEU A 186 -2.64 2.67 13.24
N ALA A 187 -2.57 3.00 14.53
CA ALA A 187 -1.80 2.22 15.50
C ALA A 187 -2.35 0.78 15.67
N GLU A 188 -3.66 0.63 15.73
CA GLU A 188 -4.33 -0.66 15.85
C GLU A 188 -4.16 -1.51 14.58
N SER A 189 -4.35 -0.91 13.41
CA SER A 189 -4.17 -1.60 12.13
C SER A 189 -2.72 -2.05 11.89
N ILE A 190 -1.72 -1.26 12.31
CA ILE A 190 -0.32 -1.68 12.26
C ILE A 190 -0.08 -2.86 13.21
N ARG A 191 -0.63 -2.82 14.42
CA ARG A 191 -0.46 -3.90 15.40
C ARG A 191 -1.07 -5.22 14.95
N ALA A 192 -2.20 -5.15 14.26
CA ALA A 192 -2.92 -6.32 13.74
C ALA A 192 -2.36 -6.83 12.40
N TRP A 193 -1.49 -6.05 11.74
CA TRP A 193 -0.92 -6.38 10.44
C TRP A 193 0.13 -7.49 10.56
N PRO A 194 0.24 -8.43 9.61
CA PRO A 194 1.26 -9.46 9.62
C PRO A 194 2.69 -8.86 9.53
N ASP A 195 3.65 -9.62 10.01
CA ASP A 195 5.06 -9.33 9.82
C ASP A 195 5.50 -9.56 8.36
N GLN A 196 6.78 -9.35 8.09
CA GLN A 196 7.36 -9.48 6.75
C GLN A 196 7.14 -10.87 6.15
N ALA A 197 7.32 -11.92 6.93
CA ALA A 197 7.15 -13.30 6.47
C ALA A 197 5.68 -13.64 6.21
N GLY A 198 4.77 -13.15 7.06
CA GLY A 198 3.34 -13.32 6.89
C GLY A 198 2.82 -12.65 5.62
N LEU A 199 3.28 -11.42 5.32
CA LEU A 199 2.91 -10.76 4.06
C LEU A 199 3.53 -11.48 2.85
N ALA A 200 4.78 -11.96 2.95
CA ALA A 200 5.40 -12.73 1.88
C ALA A 200 4.61 -14.02 1.58
N ALA A 201 4.14 -14.73 2.61
CA ALA A 201 3.30 -15.91 2.44
C ALA A 201 1.95 -15.57 1.76
N ALA A 202 1.32 -14.45 2.13
CA ALA A 202 0.09 -13.98 1.49
C ALA A 202 0.31 -13.64 -0.01
N LEU A 203 1.44 -13.05 -0.37
CA LEU A 203 1.82 -12.79 -1.76
C LEU A 203 1.95 -14.09 -2.55
N VAL A 204 2.67 -15.09 -2.01
CA VAL A 204 2.82 -16.40 -2.65
C VAL A 204 1.46 -17.08 -2.83
N ALA A 205 0.60 -17.07 -1.81
CA ALA A 205 -0.74 -17.64 -1.87
C ALA A 205 -1.65 -16.94 -2.91
N ALA A 206 -1.39 -15.67 -3.22
CA ALA A 206 -2.10 -14.91 -4.24
C ALA A 206 -1.54 -15.09 -5.67
N GLY A 207 -0.54 -15.99 -5.87
CA GLY A 207 0.02 -16.30 -7.18
C GLY A 207 1.22 -15.45 -7.60
N TRP A 208 1.81 -14.71 -6.66
CA TRP A 208 3.06 -14.00 -6.89
C TRP A 208 4.26 -14.91 -6.63
N ARG A 209 5.34 -14.75 -7.40
CA ARG A 209 6.60 -15.50 -7.28
C ARG A 209 7.79 -14.56 -7.03
N ASP A 210 8.95 -15.12 -6.76
CA ASP A 210 10.20 -14.40 -6.51
C ASP A 210 10.04 -13.36 -5.39
N VAL A 211 9.24 -13.71 -4.37
CA VAL A 211 8.92 -12.83 -3.26
C VAL A 211 10.16 -12.60 -2.41
N ALA A 212 10.56 -11.35 -2.28
CA ALA A 212 11.65 -10.93 -1.42
C ALA A 212 11.26 -9.62 -0.72
N TRP A 213 11.84 -9.36 0.45
CA TRP A 213 11.59 -8.10 1.16
C TRP A 213 12.85 -7.46 1.71
N ARG A 214 12.75 -6.18 1.94
CA ARG A 214 13.77 -5.36 2.59
C ARG A 214 13.14 -4.50 3.67
N ASN A 215 13.73 -4.51 4.86
CA ASN A 215 13.33 -3.62 5.93
C ASN A 215 13.81 -2.19 5.67
N LEU A 216 12.94 -1.23 5.92
CA LEU A 216 13.23 0.19 5.95
C LEU A 216 13.04 0.68 7.38
N THR A 217 13.86 1.66 7.79
CA THR A 217 13.76 2.27 9.13
C THR A 217 13.71 1.23 10.25
N GLY A 218 14.66 0.28 10.25
CA GLY A 218 14.75 -0.74 11.30
C GLY A 218 13.62 -1.78 11.29
N GLY A 219 12.82 -1.84 10.22
CA GLY A 219 11.67 -2.74 10.09
C GLY A 219 10.33 -2.12 10.46
N VAL A 220 10.28 -0.82 10.75
CA VAL A 220 9.01 -0.06 10.89
C VAL A 220 8.19 -0.12 9.60
N VAL A 221 8.87 -0.12 8.47
CA VAL A 221 8.30 -0.34 7.14
C VAL A 221 9.04 -1.48 6.47
N ALA A 222 8.33 -2.32 5.76
CA ALA A 222 8.89 -3.33 4.88
C ALA A 222 8.47 -3.08 3.44
N LEU A 223 9.40 -3.28 2.53
CA LEU A 223 9.19 -3.20 1.10
C LEU A 223 9.30 -4.60 0.52
N HIS A 224 8.16 -5.16 0.11
CA HIS A 224 8.11 -6.46 -0.55
C HIS A 224 8.11 -6.25 -2.06
N ARG A 225 8.86 -7.08 -2.77
CA ARG A 225 8.82 -7.16 -4.24
C ARG A 225 8.46 -8.57 -4.67
N ALA A 226 7.75 -8.67 -5.78
CA ALA A 226 7.38 -9.95 -6.37
C ALA A 226 7.19 -9.81 -7.89
N ARG A 227 7.06 -10.94 -8.58
CA ARG A 227 6.71 -10.99 -10.01
C ARG A 227 5.44 -11.80 -10.19
N ARG A 228 4.59 -11.42 -11.14
CA ARG A 228 3.46 -12.23 -11.53
C ARG A 228 3.96 -13.53 -12.16
N ALA A 229 3.37 -14.68 -11.76
CA ALA A 229 3.65 -15.96 -12.40
C ALA A 229 3.24 -15.97 -13.87
N ASP A 230 3.92 -16.75 -14.71
CA ASP A 230 3.72 -16.79 -16.17
C ASP A 230 2.53 -17.64 -16.62
N GLY A 231 1.71 -18.14 -15.70
CA GLY A 231 0.53 -18.97 -15.97
C GLY A 231 -0.50 -18.91 -14.85
N PRO A 232 -1.67 -19.51 -15.02
CA PRO A 232 -2.59 -19.70 -13.90
C PRO A 232 -1.86 -20.48 -12.80
N PRO A 233 -2.18 -20.25 -11.52
CA PRO A 233 -1.59 -21.02 -10.44
C PRO A 233 -1.76 -22.50 -10.76
N SER A 234 -0.66 -23.25 -10.79
CA SER A 234 -0.72 -24.70 -10.95
C SER A 234 -1.58 -25.22 -9.79
N VAL A 235 -2.79 -25.66 -10.12
CA VAL A 235 -3.57 -26.49 -9.21
C VAL A 235 -2.73 -27.74 -9.01
N ALA A 236 -2.11 -27.86 -7.84
CA ALA A 236 -1.37 -29.07 -7.48
C ALA A 236 -2.35 -30.24 -7.62
N ASP A 237 -2.11 -31.09 -8.62
CA ASP A 237 -2.89 -32.30 -8.86
C ASP A 237 -2.70 -33.18 -7.60
N PRO A 238 -3.74 -33.47 -6.80
CA PRO A 238 -3.64 -34.30 -5.63
C PRO A 238 -3.29 -35.76 -5.95
N ALA A 239 -3.19 -36.15 -7.23
CA ALA A 239 -2.95 -37.51 -7.68
C ALA A 239 -1.48 -37.93 -7.78
N SER A 240 -0.49 -37.09 -7.45
CA SER A 240 0.94 -37.47 -7.54
C SER A 240 1.56 -37.96 -6.22
N ARG A 241 0.75 -38.39 -5.25
CA ARG A 241 1.21 -39.14 -4.06
C ARG A 241 0.55 -40.52 -4.05
N SER A 242 1.10 -41.41 -4.85
CA SER A 242 0.91 -42.85 -4.73
C SER A 242 2.27 -43.51 -4.56
#